data_077085747a7efd6c6fffab4b42deaec8
#
_entry.id   077085747a7efd6c6fffab4b42deaec8
#
_cell.length_a   1.000
_cell.length_b   1.000
_cell.length_c   1.000
_cell.angle_alpha   90.00
_cell.angle_beta   90.00
_cell.angle_gamma   90.00
#
_symmetry.space_group_name_H-M   'P 1'
#
loop_
_entity.id
_entity.type
_entity.pdbx_description
1 polymer ?
#
loop_
_entity_poly.entity_id
_entity_poly.type
_entity_poly.pdbx_seq_one_letter_code
_entity_poly.pdbx_strand_id
1 'polypeptide(L)'
;MPGGNVFETDALRLLVTVAETGSFTKAALQLSYTQSAVSRRIASLEQQACGPLFERLPRGVRLNSAGRVLHRHAVDVLGSLSRAEHELAALHAGRGGILRVGAFATANISLMPAALREFKRARPDVEVTAVEGRSSTLMRRLAEGALDLAVVSDYPSGLPPAEGVTTTALLGDELLVALHHGHPLAGAGTVDLRDLRDEVWVQDAPADSPTMLAEAWARAGFRPRKIIRIAEWAGKFGYAAAGLGVALVPSLATHAVPAGLVLCRLGDLPPHRTVHIALPAAPVPAASKLRDLLHDAADRTVPTGNQA
;
A
#
# COMPACT_ATOMS: atom_id res chain seq x y z
N MET A 1 46.70 -6.33 -0.72
CA MET A 1 45.26 -6.11 -0.85
C MET A 1 44.82 -5.47 0.44
N PRO A 2 44.41 -4.18 0.51
CA PRO A 2 43.82 -3.63 1.73
C PRO A 2 42.50 -4.37 1.96
N GLY A 3 42.27 -4.81 3.20
CA GLY A 3 41.07 -5.51 3.63
C GLY A 3 39.85 -4.71 3.24
N GLY A 4 38.93 -5.34 2.50
CA GLY A 4 37.74 -4.70 2.02
C GLY A 4 36.98 -4.08 3.19
N ASN A 5 36.64 -2.82 3.08
CA ASN A 5 35.75 -2.14 3.99
C ASN A 5 34.37 -2.84 3.94
N VAL A 6 34.09 -3.73 4.86
CA VAL A 6 32.82 -4.42 4.96
C VAL A 6 31.88 -3.49 5.74
N PHE A 7 30.82 -3.02 5.08
CA PHE A 7 29.77 -2.24 5.73
C PHE A 7 29.05 -3.08 6.77
N GLU A 8 28.97 -2.58 8.00
CA GLU A 8 28.25 -3.25 9.07
C GLU A 8 26.72 -3.14 8.84
N THR A 9 25.99 -4.23 9.10
CA THR A 9 24.54 -4.32 8.93
C THR A 9 23.78 -3.22 9.69
N ASP A 10 24.22 -2.93 10.92
CA ASP A 10 23.62 -1.86 11.74
C ASP A 10 23.82 -0.47 11.14
N ALA A 11 24.97 -0.24 10.50
CA ALA A 11 25.24 1.03 9.83
C ALA A 11 24.37 1.19 8.56
N LEU A 12 24.15 0.08 7.82
CA LEU A 12 23.23 0.06 6.69
C LEU A 12 21.78 0.31 7.13
N ARG A 13 21.34 -0.29 8.24
CA ARG A 13 20.02 -0.04 8.82
C ARG A 13 19.84 1.43 9.22
N LEU A 14 20.86 2.03 9.84
CA LEU A 14 20.85 3.46 10.17
C LEU A 14 20.76 4.35 8.92
N LEU A 15 21.50 4.05 7.86
CA LEU A 15 21.44 4.76 6.58
C LEU A 15 20.00 4.77 6.03
N VAL A 16 19.36 3.60 5.98
CA VAL A 16 17.98 3.46 5.48
C VAL A 16 17.02 4.26 6.35
N THR A 17 17.07 4.11 7.68
CA THR A 17 16.13 4.80 8.58
C THR A 17 16.32 6.32 8.58
N VAL A 18 17.56 6.81 8.48
CA VAL A 18 17.82 8.27 8.35
C VAL A 18 17.30 8.80 7.02
N ALA A 19 17.45 8.05 5.93
CA ALA A 19 16.92 8.42 4.62
C ALA A 19 15.39 8.52 4.61
N GLU A 20 14.71 7.59 5.27
CA GLU A 20 13.25 7.54 5.38
C GLU A 20 12.67 8.66 6.23
N THR A 21 13.29 8.92 7.37
CA THR A 21 12.82 9.93 8.33
C THR A 21 13.23 11.34 7.97
N GLY A 22 14.23 11.50 7.09
CA GLY A 22 14.87 12.77 6.76
C GLY A 22 15.52 13.47 7.96
N SER A 23 15.76 12.74 9.08
CA SER A 23 16.23 13.35 10.33
C SER A 23 16.98 12.36 11.20
N PHE A 24 18.20 12.72 11.60
CA PHE A 24 18.99 11.93 12.56
C PHE A 24 18.26 11.74 13.90
N THR A 25 17.54 12.75 14.37
CA THR A 25 16.80 12.69 15.64
C THR A 25 15.61 11.74 15.56
N LYS A 26 14.83 11.78 14.47
CA LYS A 26 13.71 10.86 14.28
C LYS A 26 14.18 9.42 14.10
N ALA A 27 15.24 9.19 13.33
CA ALA A 27 15.85 7.88 13.17
C ALA A 27 16.38 7.32 14.51
N ALA A 28 17.00 8.16 15.34
CA ALA A 28 17.47 7.78 16.67
C ALA A 28 16.30 7.31 17.56
N LEU A 29 15.19 8.03 17.58
CA LEU A 29 13.99 7.63 18.32
C LEU A 29 13.43 6.30 17.82
N GLN A 30 13.35 6.12 16.50
CA GLN A 30 12.79 4.90 15.90
C GLN A 30 13.63 3.66 16.20
N LEU A 31 14.95 3.80 16.29
CA LEU A 31 15.88 2.69 16.52
C LEU A 31 16.38 2.59 17.97
N SER A 32 15.80 3.38 18.90
CA SER A 32 16.20 3.40 20.33
C SER A 32 17.68 3.75 20.55
N TYR A 33 18.22 4.63 19.71
CA TYR A 33 19.55 5.20 19.86
C TYR A 33 19.50 6.66 20.33
N THR A 34 20.65 7.19 20.76
CA THR A 34 20.83 8.64 20.92
C THR A 34 21.19 9.27 19.57
N GLN A 35 20.77 10.53 19.33
CA GLN A 35 21.12 11.26 18.10
C GLN A 35 22.63 11.32 17.85
N SER A 36 23.42 11.48 18.93
CA SER A 36 24.88 11.50 18.83
C SER A 36 25.48 10.15 18.43
N ALA A 37 24.87 9.04 18.83
CA ALA A 37 25.28 7.70 18.41
C ALA A 37 24.97 7.46 16.94
N VAL A 38 23.78 7.85 16.46
CA VAL A 38 23.42 7.80 15.04
C VAL A 38 24.37 8.63 14.20
N SER A 39 24.63 9.89 14.61
CA SER A 39 25.52 10.79 13.88
C SER A 39 26.95 10.24 13.76
N ARG A 40 27.50 9.66 14.83
CA ARG A 40 28.84 9.01 14.81
C ARG A 40 28.90 7.79 13.91
N ARG A 41 27.87 6.92 13.95
CA ARG A 41 27.81 5.71 13.12
C ARG A 41 27.66 6.07 11.64
N ILE A 42 26.85 7.07 11.30
CA ILE A 42 26.76 7.57 9.93
C ILE A 42 28.08 8.18 9.48
N ALA A 43 28.76 8.97 10.31
CA ALA A 43 30.07 9.51 9.96
C ALA A 43 31.11 8.39 9.72
N SER A 44 31.10 7.31 10.50
CA SER A 44 31.92 6.13 10.26
C SER A 44 31.60 5.45 8.93
N LEU A 45 30.30 5.30 8.61
CA LEU A 45 29.84 4.76 7.34
C LEU A 45 30.27 5.62 6.15
N GLU A 46 30.22 6.94 6.28
CA GLU A 46 30.69 7.90 5.27
C GLU A 46 32.22 7.80 5.05
N GLN A 47 32.98 7.57 6.11
CA GLN A 47 34.42 7.28 5.98
C GLN A 47 34.67 5.97 5.23
N GLN A 48 33.93 4.90 5.55
CA GLN A 48 34.01 3.62 4.84
C GLN A 48 33.59 3.76 3.37
N ALA A 49 32.60 4.61 3.09
CA ALA A 49 32.12 4.90 1.73
C ALA A 49 33.04 5.88 0.96
N CYS A 50 34.19 6.33 1.56
CA CYS A 50 35.10 7.29 1.00
C CYS A 50 34.45 8.63 0.62
N GLY A 51 33.39 9.04 1.30
CA GLY A 51 32.75 10.33 1.06
C GLY A 51 31.37 10.48 1.73
N PRO A 52 30.82 11.70 1.72
CA PRO A 52 29.52 11.97 2.33
C PRO A 52 28.40 11.22 1.59
N LEU A 53 27.42 10.75 2.37
CA LEU A 53 26.23 10.07 1.86
C LEU A 53 24.98 10.96 1.96
N PHE A 54 25.01 11.97 2.83
CA PHE A 54 23.90 12.89 3.05
C PHE A 54 24.28 14.33 2.72
N GLU A 55 23.29 15.07 2.22
CA GLU A 55 23.29 16.53 2.12
C GLU A 55 22.51 17.11 3.30
N ARG A 56 23.07 18.16 3.94
CA ARG A 56 22.37 18.89 4.99
C ARG A 56 21.42 19.92 4.36
N LEU A 57 20.19 19.93 4.80
CA LEU A 57 19.17 20.89 4.40
C LEU A 57 18.87 21.83 5.57
N PRO A 58 18.27 23.02 5.35
CA PRO A 58 17.82 23.89 6.43
C PRO A 58 16.85 23.20 7.41
N ARG A 59 16.14 22.18 6.94
CA ARG A 59 15.25 21.32 7.75
C ARG A 59 15.51 19.85 7.43
N GLY A 60 16.51 19.25 8.10
CA GLY A 60 16.79 17.83 8.00
C GLY A 60 17.94 17.46 7.06
N VAL A 61 17.88 16.24 6.53
CA VAL A 61 18.90 15.65 5.65
C VAL A 61 18.26 14.86 4.52
N ARG A 62 18.97 14.75 3.40
CA ARG A 62 18.60 13.86 2.30
C ARG A 62 19.83 13.14 1.75
N LEU A 63 19.63 12.00 1.10
CA LEU A 63 20.70 11.28 0.42
C LEU A 63 21.24 12.09 -0.78
N ASN A 64 22.56 12.17 -0.90
CA ASN A 64 23.22 12.60 -2.14
C ASN A 64 23.28 11.43 -3.16
N SER A 65 23.97 11.59 -4.28
CA SER A 65 24.09 10.55 -5.32
C SER A 65 24.75 9.26 -4.81
N ALA A 66 25.84 9.37 -4.04
CA ALA A 66 26.54 8.23 -3.44
C ALA A 66 25.66 7.54 -2.39
N GLY A 67 24.97 8.35 -1.56
CA GLY A 67 24.00 7.85 -0.57
C GLY A 67 22.88 7.07 -1.20
N ARG A 68 22.32 7.51 -2.34
CA ARG A 68 21.29 6.76 -3.06
C ARG A 68 21.78 5.41 -3.58
N VAL A 69 23.02 5.35 -4.08
CA VAL A 69 23.62 4.08 -4.51
C VAL A 69 23.76 3.11 -3.33
N LEU A 70 24.37 3.57 -2.22
CA LEU A 70 24.55 2.70 -1.06
C LEU A 70 23.21 2.32 -0.41
N HIS A 71 22.24 3.22 -0.35
CA HIS A 71 20.89 2.96 0.18
C HIS A 71 20.21 1.80 -0.55
N ARG A 72 20.24 1.79 -1.89
CA ARG A 72 19.65 0.72 -2.70
C ARG A 72 20.24 -0.64 -2.33
N HIS A 73 21.58 -0.76 -2.33
CA HIS A 73 22.25 -2.00 -1.93
C HIS A 73 22.01 -2.36 -0.46
N ALA A 74 21.91 -1.37 0.43
CA ALA A 74 21.59 -1.60 1.83
C ALA A 74 20.21 -2.24 2.02
N VAL A 75 19.20 -1.75 1.29
CA VAL A 75 17.85 -2.33 1.30
C VAL A 75 17.87 -3.80 0.86
N ASP A 76 18.58 -4.12 -0.23
CA ASP A 76 18.69 -5.48 -0.75
C ASP A 76 19.37 -6.43 0.24
N VAL A 77 20.49 -6.00 0.84
CA VAL A 77 21.25 -6.79 1.83
C VAL A 77 20.41 -7.02 3.09
N LEU A 78 19.79 -5.98 3.63
CA LEU A 78 18.95 -6.08 4.83
C LEU A 78 17.73 -6.98 4.58
N GLY A 79 17.11 -6.87 3.41
CA GLY A 79 16.03 -7.75 2.99
C GLY A 79 16.45 -9.21 2.88
N SER A 80 17.65 -9.47 2.34
CA SER A 80 18.20 -10.84 2.24
C SER A 80 18.51 -11.45 3.60
N LEU A 81 19.08 -10.66 4.51
CA LEU A 81 19.34 -11.13 5.89
C LEU A 81 18.04 -11.42 6.63
N SER A 82 17.04 -10.54 6.52
CA SER A 82 15.73 -10.76 7.13
C SER A 82 15.06 -12.04 6.61
N ARG A 83 15.16 -12.33 5.30
CA ARG A 83 14.66 -13.59 4.74
C ARG A 83 15.40 -14.81 5.33
N ALA A 84 16.72 -14.76 5.39
CA ALA A 84 17.53 -15.85 5.94
C ALA A 84 17.21 -16.13 7.42
N GLU A 85 17.05 -15.07 8.23
CA GLU A 85 16.64 -15.22 9.64
C GLU A 85 15.29 -15.92 9.77
N HIS A 86 14.31 -15.57 8.92
CA HIS A 86 12.98 -16.16 8.93
C HIS A 86 12.99 -17.62 8.44
N GLU A 87 13.76 -17.94 7.40
CA GLU A 87 13.92 -19.31 6.91
C GLU A 87 14.55 -20.21 7.97
N LEU A 88 15.59 -19.74 8.65
CA LEU A 88 16.24 -20.47 9.75
C LEU A 88 15.29 -20.66 10.93
N ALA A 89 14.55 -19.62 11.32
CA ALA A 89 13.57 -19.70 12.39
C ALA A 89 12.46 -20.73 12.07
N ALA A 90 12.00 -20.78 10.83
CA ALA A 90 11.01 -21.75 10.35
C ALA A 90 11.54 -23.19 10.42
N LEU A 91 12.78 -23.43 9.97
CA LEU A 91 13.43 -24.73 10.05
C LEU A 91 13.59 -25.22 11.52
N HIS A 92 14.04 -24.35 12.42
CA HIS A 92 14.21 -24.66 13.82
C HIS A 92 12.90 -24.90 14.57
N ALA A 93 11.81 -24.24 14.15
CA ALA A 93 10.50 -24.43 14.76
C ALA A 93 9.75 -25.67 14.27
N GLY A 94 10.29 -26.41 13.29
CA GLY A 94 9.60 -27.55 12.66
C GLY A 94 8.26 -27.17 12.04
N ARG A 95 8.06 -25.88 11.71
CA ARG A 95 6.83 -25.30 11.14
C ARG A 95 7.05 -24.98 9.67
N GLY A 96 5.97 -24.88 8.91
CA GLY A 96 6.01 -24.55 7.47
C GLY A 96 6.46 -23.13 7.14
N GLY A 97 6.90 -22.34 8.12
CA GLY A 97 7.39 -20.98 7.98
C GLY A 97 6.32 -19.91 8.28
N ILE A 98 6.73 -18.64 8.12
CA ILE A 98 5.86 -17.48 8.28
C ILE A 98 5.71 -16.79 6.92
N LEU A 99 4.48 -16.55 6.48
CA LEU A 99 4.16 -15.77 5.30
C LEU A 99 3.67 -14.37 5.72
N ARG A 100 4.44 -13.35 5.36
CA ARG A 100 4.15 -11.95 5.70
C ARG A 100 3.50 -11.26 4.52
N VAL A 101 2.25 -10.87 4.67
CA VAL A 101 1.46 -10.29 3.59
C VAL A 101 1.00 -8.88 3.92
N GLY A 102 0.87 -8.04 2.90
CA GLY A 102 0.34 -6.70 3.01
C GLY A 102 -0.78 -6.46 2.03
N ALA A 103 -1.79 -5.66 2.41
CA ALA A 103 -2.82 -5.23 1.49
C ALA A 103 -3.36 -3.84 1.87
N PHE A 104 -3.91 -3.14 0.88
CA PHE A 104 -4.62 -1.89 1.15
C PHE A 104 -6.04 -2.17 1.71
N ALA A 105 -6.63 -1.18 2.37
CA ALA A 105 -7.84 -1.34 3.17
C ALA A 105 -8.98 -2.09 2.46
N THR A 106 -9.34 -1.71 1.24
CA THR A 106 -10.49 -2.36 0.56
C THR A 106 -10.18 -3.75 0.03
N ALA A 107 -8.92 -4.10 -0.24
CA ALA A 107 -8.54 -5.48 -0.53
C ALA A 107 -8.69 -6.40 0.70
N ASN A 108 -8.55 -5.83 1.91
CA ASN A 108 -8.75 -6.55 3.17
C ASN A 108 -10.24 -6.79 3.50
N ILE A 109 -11.18 -6.18 2.80
CA ILE A 109 -12.62 -6.39 3.02
C ILE A 109 -13.06 -7.77 2.50
N SER A 110 -12.63 -8.15 1.31
CA SER A 110 -13.11 -9.38 0.65
C SER A 110 -11.99 -10.22 0.03
N LEU A 111 -11.12 -9.62 -0.77
CA LEU A 111 -10.14 -10.32 -1.61
C LEU A 111 -9.11 -11.10 -0.78
N MET A 112 -8.40 -10.41 0.11
CA MET A 112 -7.37 -11.02 0.97
C MET A 112 -7.95 -12.08 1.92
N PRO A 113 -9.06 -11.84 2.64
CA PRO A 113 -9.67 -12.86 3.48
C PRO A 113 -10.10 -14.11 2.71
N ALA A 114 -10.65 -13.96 1.49
CA ALA A 114 -11.03 -15.08 0.66
C ALA A 114 -9.84 -15.94 0.25
N ALA A 115 -8.76 -15.31 -0.24
CA ALA A 115 -7.54 -16.01 -0.64
C ALA A 115 -6.83 -16.65 0.57
N LEU A 116 -6.73 -15.96 1.70
CA LEU A 116 -6.07 -16.46 2.91
C LEU A 116 -6.83 -17.64 3.55
N ARG A 117 -8.16 -17.66 3.44
CA ARG A 117 -8.96 -18.80 3.88
C ARG A 117 -8.59 -20.08 3.10
N GLU A 118 -8.47 -19.99 1.79
CA GLU A 118 -8.06 -21.13 0.96
C GLU A 118 -6.56 -21.48 1.17
N PHE A 119 -5.72 -20.46 1.35
CA PHE A 119 -4.31 -20.66 1.68
C PHE A 119 -4.14 -21.44 2.98
N LYS A 120 -4.88 -21.09 4.03
CA LYS A 120 -4.81 -21.75 5.34
C LYS A 120 -5.24 -23.22 5.27
N ARG A 121 -6.20 -23.53 4.36
CA ARG A 121 -6.60 -24.93 4.09
C ARG A 121 -5.52 -25.72 3.35
N ALA A 122 -4.85 -25.08 2.36
CA ALA A 122 -3.81 -25.71 1.56
C ALA A 122 -2.46 -25.85 2.31
N ARG A 123 -2.18 -24.91 3.21
CA ARG A 123 -0.91 -24.81 3.97
C ARG A 123 -1.19 -24.50 5.44
N PRO A 124 -1.79 -25.46 6.20
CA PRO A 124 -2.11 -25.27 7.62
C PRO A 124 -0.86 -25.10 8.49
N ASP A 125 0.28 -25.59 8.03
CA ASP A 125 1.60 -25.52 8.64
C ASP A 125 2.24 -24.11 8.58
N VAL A 126 1.80 -23.25 7.65
CA VAL A 126 2.35 -21.91 7.48
C VAL A 126 1.61 -20.91 8.36
N GLU A 127 2.34 -20.18 9.19
CA GLU A 127 1.81 -19.03 9.91
C GLU A 127 1.68 -17.84 8.97
N VAL A 128 0.57 -17.10 9.05
CA VAL A 128 0.35 -15.90 8.24
C VAL A 128 0.27 -14.66 9.12
N THR A 129 1.08 -13.66 8.81
CA THR A 129 0.98 -12.33 9.39
C THR A 129 0.51 -11.35 8.32
N ALA A 130 -0.53 -10.57 8.61
CA ALA A 130 -1.10 -9.63 7.67
C ALA A 130 -1.01 -8.20 8.21
N VAL A 131 -0.69 -7.25 7.33
CA VAL A 131 -0.65 -5.83 7.65
C VAL A 131 -1.43 -5.02 6.63
N GLU A 132 -2.07 -3.97 7.10
CA GLU A 132 -2.70 -2.98 6.24
C GLU A 132 -1.77 -1.80 5.98
N GLY A 133 -1.82 -1.25 4.76
CA GLY A 133 -1.03 -0.07 4.43
C GLY A 133 -1.38 0.54 3.08
N ARG A 134 -0.88 1.74 2.83
CA ARG A 134 -0.95 2.36 1.50
C ARG A 134 0.00 1.64 0.53
N SER A 135 -0.36 1.57 -0.76
CA SER A 135 0.43 0.89 -1.79
C SER A 135 1.91 1.28 -1.79
N SER A 136 2.23 2.56 -1.65
CA SER A 136 3.62 3.04 -1.58
C SER A 136 4.39 2.49 -0.38
N THR A 137 3.75 2.39 0.78
CA THR A 137 4.34 1.81 1.99
C THR A 137 4.52 0.30 1.85
N LEU A 138 3.54 -0.38 1.27
CA LEU A 138 3.60 -1.84 1.04
C LEU A 138 4.69 -2.20 0.04
N MET A 139 4.80 -1.45 -1.07
CA MET A 139 5.87 -1.63 -2.07
C MET A 139 7.26 -1.46 -1.46
N ARG A 140 7.44 -0.42 -0.63
CA ARG A 140 8.70 -0.21 0.09
C ARG A 140 9.01 -1.36 1.05
N ARG A 141 8.05 -1.78 1.87
CA ARG A 141 8.23 -2.91 2.81
C ARG A 141 8.53 -4.22 2.10
N LEU A 142 8.01 -4.41 0.90
CA LEU A 142 8.31 -5.56 0.06
C LEU A 142 9.77 -5.52 -0.42
N ALA A 143 10.23 -4.36 -0.92
CA ALA A 143 11.62 -4.15 -1.34
C ALA A 143 12.60 -4.37 -0.17
N GLU A 144 12.24 -3.95 1.04
CA GLU A 144 13.03 -4.16 2.28
C GLU A 144 13.00 -5.60 2.81
N GLY A 145 12.27 -6.52 2.16
CA GLY A 145 12.09 -7.89 2.63
C GLY A 145 11.27 -8.03 3.91
N ALA A 146 10.55 -6.98 4.32
CA ALA A 146 9.65 -7.00 5.46
C ALA A 146 8.28 -7.62 5.14
N LEU A 147 7.98 -7.83 3.85
CA LEU A 147 6.82 -8.57 3.33
C LEU A 147 7.28 -9.57 2.28
N ASP A 148 6.50 -10.64 2.13
CA ASP A 148 6.71 -11.70 1.13
C ASP A 148 5.77 -11.56 -0.06
N LEU A 149 4.61 -10.91 0.14
CA LEU A 149 3.63 -10.58 -0.88
C LEU A 149 2.86 -9.32 -0.47
N ALA A 150 2.51 -8.47 -1.43
CA ALA A 150 1.59 -7.38 -1.19
C ALA A 150 0.52 -7.31 -2.29
N VAL A 151 -0.72 -6.98 -1.89
CA VAL A 151 -1.77 -6.54 -2.80
C VAL A 151 -1.83 -5.03 -2.76
N VAL A 152 -1.58 -4.42 -3.91
CA VAL A 152 -1.46 -2.96 -4.08
C VAL A 152 -2.37 -2.47 -5.19
N SER A 153 -2.70 -1.20 -5.19
CA SER A 153 -3.45 -0.58 -6.29
C SER A 153 -2.66 0.58 -6.87
N ASP A 154 -2.74 0.73 -8.17
CA ASP A 154 -2.22 1.90 -8.84
C ASP A 154 -3.06 3.14 -8.50
N TYR A 155 -2.46 4.29 -8.73
CA TYR A 155 -3.12 5.58 -8.76
C TYR A 155 -2.93 6.16 -10.17
N PRO A 156 -3.56 7.28 -10.52
CA PRO A 156 -3.36 7.90 -11.83
C PRO A 156 -1.89 8.08 -12.22
N SER A 157 -1.01 8.25 -11.24
CA SER A 157 0.45 8.34 -11.42
C SER A 157 1.17 6.98 -11.54
N GLY A 158 0.44 5.87 -11.49
CA GLY A 158 1.00 4.52 -11.46
C GLY A 158 1.51 4.10 -10.08
N LEU A 159 1.97 2.85 -9.97
CA LEU A 159 2.65 2.35 -8.77
C LEU A 159 4.07 2.93 -8.71
N PRO A 160 4.54 3.35 -7.52
CA PRO A 160 5.92 3.76 -7.38
C PRO A 160 6.84 2.56 -7.70
N PRO A 161 7.89 2.78 -8.51
CA PRO A 161 8.85 1.73 -8.80
C PRO A 161 9.54 1.29 -7.49
N ALA A 162 9.70 -0.02 -7.32
CA ALA A 162 10.43 -0.60 -6.19
C ALA A 162 11.44 -1.61 -6.75
N GLU A 163 12.71 -1.41 -6.44
CA GLU A 163 13.77 -2.28 -6.94
C GLU A 163 13.62 -3.70 -6.38
N GLY A 164 13.83 -4.70 -7.22
CA GLY A 164 13.68 -6.10 -6.83
C GLY A 164 12.24 -6.57 -6.62
N VAL A 165 11.24 -5.74 -6.95
CA VAL A 165 9.82 -6.07 -6.84
C VAL A 165 9.19 -6.15 -8.22
N THR A 166 8.47 -7.24 -8.47
CA THR A 166 7.65 -7.43 -9.68
C THR A 166 6.18 -7.24 -9.33
N THR A 167 5.43 -6.62 -10.24
CA THR A 167 3.99 -6.43 -10.10
C THR A 167 3.25 -7.07 -11.26
N THR A 168 2.16 -7.76 -10.96
CA THR A 168 1.26 -8.36 -11.95
C THR A 168 -0.14 -7.84 -11.72
N ALA A 169 -0.82 -7.38 -12.77
CA ALA A 169 -2.21 -6.98 -12.70
C ALA A 169 -3.08 -8.16 -12.25
N LEU A 170 -4.00 -7.91 -11.33
CA LEU A 170 -4.88 -8.92 -10.76
C LEU A 170 -6.33 -8.71 -11.21
N LEU A 171 -6.87 -7.52 -11.02
CA LEU A 171 -8.23 -7.15 -11.43
C LEU A 171 -8.38 -5.64 -11.60
N GLY A 172 -9.39 -5.24 -12.37
CA GLY A 172 -9.89 -3.86 -12.39
C GLY A 172 -10.89 -3.65 -11.25
N ASP A 173 -10.76 -2.53 -10.54
CA ASP A 173 -11.64 -2.16 -9.42
C ASP A 173 -12.35 -0.85 -9.78
N GLU A 174 -13.61 -0.97 -10.19
CA GLU A 174 -14.48 0.14 -10.56
C GLU A 174 -14.91 0.92 -9.32
N LEU A 175 -15.06 2.23 -9.44
CA LEU A 175 -15.62 3.06 -8.39
C LEU A 175 -17.11 3.34 -8.65
N LEU A 176 -17.91 3.04 -7.64
CA LEU A 176 -19.33 3.32 -7.55
C LEU A 176 -19.55 4.55 -6.67
N VAL A 177 -20.68 5.21 -6.80
CA VAL A 177 -21.10 6.24 -5.84
C VAL A 177 -22.10 5.66 -4.85
N ALA A 178 -21.86 5.89 -3.56
CA ALA A 178 -22.79 5.55 -2.48
C ALA A 178 -23.67 6.76 -2.17
N LEU A 179 -24.97 6.58 -2.26
CA LEU A 179 -26.02 7.54 -1.98
C LEU A 179 -26.93 7.00 -0.88
N HIS A 180 -27.44 7.86 0.02
CA HIS A 180 -28.50 7.40 0.95
C HIS A 180 -29.80 7.12 0.16
N HIS A 181 -30.66 6.25 0.67
CA HIS A 181 -31.84 5.81 -0.10
C HIS A 181 -32.86 6.92 -0.40
N GLY A 182 -32.89 7.99 0.35
CA GLY A 182 -33.73 9.14 0.08
C GLY A 182 -33.09 10.13 -0.92
N HIS A 183 -31.92 9.85 -1.47
CA HIS A 183 -31.28 10.73 -2.44
C HIS A 183 -32.05 10.74 -3.76
N PRO A 184 -32.25 11.90 -4.42
CA PRO A 184 -33.02 11.98 -5.68
C PRO A 184 -32.50 11.04 -6.79
N LEU A 185 -31.19 10.76 -6.80
CA LEU A 185 -30.55 9.90 -7.80
C LEU A 185 -30.40 8.42 -7.37
N ALA A 186 -30.87 8.04 -6.17
CA ALA A 186 -30.69 6.67 -5.67
C ALA A 186 -31.33 5.59 -6.53
N GLY A 187 -32.39 5.91 -7.27
CA GLY A 187 -33.07 5.00 -8.19
C GLY A 187 -32.54 4.96 -9.62
N ALA A 188 -31.53 5.76 -9.95
CA ALA A 188 -31.08 5.94 -11.33
C ALA A 188 -30.23 4.79 -11.88
N GLY A 189 -29.70 3.90 -11.00
CA GLY A 189 -28.78 2.81 -11.39
C GLY A 189 -27.42 3.31 -11.89
N THR A 190 -27.42 4.27 -12.81
CA THR A 190 -26.23 4.98 -13.32
C THR A 190 -26.41 6.48 -13.16
N VAL A 191 -25.40 7.16 -12.66
CA VAL A 191 -25.39 8.60 -12.35
C VAL A 191 -24.23 9.26 -13.08
N ASP A 192 -24.48 10.43 -13.70
CA ASP A 192 -23.38 11.25 -14.22
C ASP A 192 -22.68 11.96 -13.05
N LEU A 193 -21.36 11.91 -13.04
CA LEU A 193 -20.57 12.59 -12.00
C LEU A 193 -20.87 14.09 -11.93
N ARG A 194 -21.27 14.71 -13.03
CA ARG A 194 -21.68 16.13 -13.13
C ARG A 194 -22.95 16.46 -12.35
N ASP A 195 -23.86 15.49 -12.20
CA ASP A 195 -25.08 15.65 -11.42
C ASP A 195 -24.81 15.72 -9.90
N LEU A 196 -23.61 15.27 -9.48
CA LEU A 196 -23.15 15.29 -8.09
C LEU A 196 -22.22 16.48 -7.78
N ARG A 197 -22.11 17.45 -8.68
CA ARG A 197 -21.16 18.59 -8.52
C ARG A 197 -21.44 19.48 -7.31
N ASP A 198 -22.69 19.61 -6.91
CA ASP A 198 -23.13 20.44 -5.79
C ASP A 198 -23.23 19.63 -4.47
N GLU A 199 -22.98 18.33 -4.52
CA GLU A 199 -23.01 17.44 -3.36
C GLU A 199 -21.81 17.67 -2.43
N VAL A 200 -22.00 17.31 -1.16
CA VAL A 200 -20.91 17.19 -0.19
C VAL A 200 -20.22 15.85 -0.40
N TRP A 201 -18.90 15.85 -0.56
CA TRP A 201 -18.13 14.61 -0.77
C TRP A 201 -17.47 14.14 0.52
N VAL A 202 -17.61 12.86 0.84
CA VAL A 202 -16.96 12.22 2.00
C VAL A 202 -15.74 11.43 1.52
N GLN A 203 -14.54 11.91 1.87
CA GLN A 203 -13.28 11.26 1.45
C GLN A 203 -12.17 11.46 2.51
N ASP A 204 -11.05 10.75 2.35
CA ASP A 204 -9.91 10.82 3.29
C ASP A 204 -8.85 11.88 2.92
N ALA A 205 -8.76 12.25 1.67
CA ALA A 205 -7.71 13.12 1.17
C ALA A 205 -8.14 14.60 1.06
N PRO A 206 -7.20 15.55 1.14
CA PRO A 206 -7.42 16.92 0.72
C PRO A 206 -7.88 17.00 -0.74
N ALA A 207 -8.62 18.06 -1.09
CA ALA A 207 -9.14 18.26 -2.46
C ALA A 207 -8.03 18.41 -3.51
N ASP A 208 -6.88 18.88 -3.11
CA ASP A 208 -5.69 19.12 -3.94
C ASP A 208 -4.73 17.91 -3.99
N SER A 209 -5.03 16.84 -3.25
CA SER A 209 -4.25 15.60 -3.35
C SER A 209 -4.52 14.88 -4.66
N PRO A 210 -3.51 14.34 -5.33
CA PRO A 210 -3.69 13.53 -6.53
C PRO A 210 -4.38 12.21 -6.16
N THR A 211 -5.70 12.19 -6.27
CA THR A 211 -6.54 11.02 -6.05
C THR A 211 -7.32 10.71 -7.31
N MET A 212 -7.75 9.47 -7.48
CA MET A 212 -8.64 9.08 -8.59
C MET A 212 -9.90 9.94 -8.63
N LEU A 213 -10.42 10.33 -7.47
CA LEU A 213 -11.59 11.18 -7.35
C LEU A 213 -11.30 12.60 -7.82
N ALA A 214 -10.15 13.18 -7.46
CA ALA A 214 -9.74 14.51 -7.93
C ALA A 214 -9.57 14.53 -9.46
N GLU A 215 -9.04 13.47 -10.04
CA GLU A 215 -8.92 13.33 -11.49
C GLU A 215 -10.29 13.15 -12.17
N ALA A 216 -11.19 12.35 -11.56
CA ALA A 216 -12.55 12.17 -12.05
C ALA A 216 -13.31 13.51 -12.05
N TRP A 217 -13.22 14.32 -10.99
CA TRP A 217 -13.81 15.65 -10.95
C TRP A 217 -13.21 16.60 -12.01
N ALA A 218 -11.89 16.56 -12.20
CA ALA A 218 -11.23 17.38 -13.22
C ALA A 218 -11.72 17.01 -14.64
N ARG A 219 -11.87 15.71 -14.93
CA ARG A 219 -12.46 15.24 -16.20
C ARG A 219 -13.92 15.63 -16.36
N ALA A 220 -14.68 15.60 -15.27
CA ALA A 220 -16.08 16.05 -15.27
C ALA A 220 -16.24 17.59 -15.31
N GLY A 221 -15.14 18.35 -15.24
CA GLY A 221 -15.12 19.80 -15.36
C GLY A 221 -15.53 20.56 -14.10
N PHE A 222 -15.46 19.95 -12.92
CA PHE A 222 -15.78 20.64 -11.67
C PHE A 222 -14.83 20.28 -10.50
N ARG A 223 -14.95 21.06 -9.42
CA ARG A 223 -14.37 20.74 -8.11
C ARG A 223 -15.47 20.82 -7.06
N PRO A 224 -15.54 19.85 -6.14
CA PRO A 224 -16.57 19.88 -5.11
C PRO A 224 -16.38 21.11 -4.21
N ARG A 225 -17.49 21.74 -3.85
CA ARG A 225 -17.50 22.92 -2.97
C ARG A 225 -17.29 22.57 -1.50
N LYS A 226 -17.72 21.37 -1.11
CA LYS A 226 -17.66 20.89 0.29
C LYS A 226 -17.13 19.48 0.35
N ILE A 227 -16.19 19.25 1.27
CA ILE A 227 -15.59 17.95 1.54
C ILE A 227 -15.61 17.69 3.03
N ILE A 228 -16.14 16.54 3.43
CA ILE A 228 -16.03 15.99 4.77
C ILE A 228 -14.87 14.98 4.75
N ARG A 229 -13.87 15.20 5.61
CA ARG A 229 -12.63 14.42 5.62
C ARG A 229 -12.71 13.29 6.65
N ILE A 230 -12.96 12.08 6.16
CA ILE A 230 -13.04 10.86 6.96
C ILE A 230 -12.08 9.84 6.33
N ALA A 231 -11.19 9.26 7.14
CA ALA A 231 -10.22 8.26 6.67
C ALA A 231 -10.85 6.86 6.57
N GLU A 232 -11.53 6.45 7.63
CA GLU A 232 -12.04 5.09 7.80
C GLU A 232 -13.32 4.84 7.00
N TRP A 233 -13.43 3.66 6.39
CA TRP A 233 -14.59 3.26 5.58
C TRP A 233 -15.90 3.27 6.38
N ALA A 234 -15.90 2.77 7.63
CA ALA A 234 -17.06 2.79 8.48
C ALA A 234 -17.59 4.22 8.71
N GLY A 235 -16.69 5.18 8.93
CA GLY A 235 -17.04 6.58 9.04
C GLY A 235 -17.61 7.16 7.74
N LYS A 236 -16.99 6.89 6.59
CA LYS A 236 -17.49 7.32 5.27
C LYS A 236 -18.92 6.84 5.04
N PHE A 237 -19.18 5.56 5.30
CA PHE A 237 -20.52 4.98 5.16
C PHE A 237 -21.52 5.61 6.12
N GLY A 238 -21.12 5.86 7.38
CA GLY A 238 -21.98 6.51 8.38
C GLY A 238 -22.45 7.90 7.94
N TYR A 239 -21.52 8.74 7.46
CA TYR A 239 -21.86 10.08 6.96
C TYR A 239 -22.73 10.03 5.70
N ALA A 240 -22.43 9.13 4.77
CA ALA A 240 -23.23 8.98 3.55
C ALA A 240 -24.63 8.43 3.87
N ALA A 241 -24.77 7.45 4.76
CA ALA A 241 -26.05 6.89 5.17
C ALA A 241 -26.93 7.89 5.94
N ALA A 242 -26.30 8.83 6.65
CA ALA A 242 -27.01 9.93 7.31
C ALA A 242 -27.43 11.05 6.33
N GLY A 243 -27.15 10.93 5.03
CA GLY A 243 -27.48 11.94 4.03
C GLY A 243 -26.63 13.21 4.13
N LEU A 244 -25.46 13.15 4.78
CA LEU A 244 -24.57 14.30 4.97
C LEU A 244 -23.59 14.48 3.81
N GLY A 245 -23.60 13.58 2.83
CA GLY A 245 -22.80 13.64 1.62
C GLY A 245 -22.81 12.34 0.84
N VAL A 246 -22.05 12.32 -0.25
CA VAL A 246 -21.86 11.16 -1.12
C VAL A 246 -20.42 10.65 -1.03
N ALA A 247 -20.20 9.36 -1.27
CA ALA A 247 -18.87 8.77 -1.21
C ALA A 247 -18.60 7.88 -2.43
N LEU A 248 -17.36 7.87 -2.94
CA LEU A 248 -16.94 6.85 -3.89
C LEU A 248 -16.57 5.58 -3.14
N VAL A 249 -17.07 4.45 -3.64
CA VAL A 249 -16.88 3.13 -3.06
C VAL A 249 -16.27 2.21 -4.12
N PRO A 250 -15.06 1.69 -3.91
CA PRO A 250 -14.50 0.67 -4.80
C PRO A 250 -15.34 -0.60 -4.80
N SER A 251 -15.41 -1.29 -5.94
CA SER A 251 -16.18 -2.55 -6.07
C SER A 251 -15.75 -3.61 -5.06
N LEU A 252 -14.47 -3.62 -4.68
CA LEU A 252 -13.92 -4.48 -3.61
C LEU A 252 -14.51 -4.20 -2.22
N ALA A 253 -15.12 -3.03 -2.00
CA ALA A 253 -15.69 -2.63 -0.72
C ALA A 253 -17.24 -2.78 -0.67
N THR A 254 -17.88 -3.20 -1.75
CA THR A 254 -19.35 -3.27 -1.85
C THR A 254 -19.99 -4.15 -0.79
N HIS A 255 -19.34 -5.24 -0.40
CA HIS A 255 -19.81 -6.16 0.65
C HIS A 255 -19.86 -5.52 2.06
N ALA A 256 -19.14 -4.42 2.29
CA ALA A 256 -19.15 -3.71 3.57
C ALA A 256 -20.13 -2.53 3.60
N VAL A 257 -20.82 -2.27 2.50
CA VAL A 257 -21.77 -1.15 2.40
C VAL A 257 -23.03 -1.47 3.19
N PRO A 258 -23.43 -0.61 4.16
CA PRO A 258 -24.62 -0.85 4.95
C PRO A 258 -25.91 -0.68 4.11
N ALA A 259 -26.99 -1.35 4.55
CA ALA A 259 -28.29 -1.35 3.88
C ALA A 259 -28.93 0.06 3.71
N GLY A 260 -28.44 1.07 4.47
CA GLY A 260 -28.87 2.47 4.36
C GLY A 260 -28.37 3.20 3.11
N LEU A 261 -27.53 2.56 2.30
CA LEU A 261 -26.92 3.15 1.11
C LEU A 261 -27.31 2.38 -0.15
N VAL A 262 -27.46 3.13 -1.23
CA VAL A 262 -27.62 2.60 -2.58
C VAL A 262 -26.33 2.87 -3.35
N LEU A 263 -25.84 1.87 -4.06
CA LEU A 263 -24.69 2.02 -4.95
C LEU A 263 -25.17 2.24 -6.37
N CYS A 264 -24.70 3.33 -6.97
CA CYS A 264 -24.97 3.63 -8.38
C CYS A 264 -23.65 3.59 -9.17
N ARG A 265 -23.73 3.11 -10.40
CA ARG A 265 -22.61 3.20 -11.34
C ARG A 265 -22.39 4.65 -11.75
N LEU A 266 -21.17 5.01 -12.06
CA LEU A 266 -20.86 6.30 -12.68
C LEU A 266 -20.87 6.09 -14.21
N GLY A 267 -21.64 6.92 -14.91
CA GLY A 267 -21.69 6.94 -16.37
C GLY A 267 -20.40 7.49 -16.98
N ASP A 268 -20.30 7.48 -18.29
CA ASP A 268 -19.23 8.01 -19.14
C ASP A 268 -17.83 8.12 -18.51
N LEU A 269 -17.05 7.05 -18.54
CA LEU A 269 -15.70 6.94 -17.98
C LEU A 269 -15.66 6.84 -16.43
N PRO A 270 -16.20 5.76 -15.87
CA PRO A 270 -16.10 5.55 -14.43
C PRO A 270 -14.64 5.54 -13.99
N PRO A 271 -14.30 6.23 -12.89
CA PRO A 271 -12.96 6.13 -12.35
C PRO A 271 -12.71 4.68 -11.95
N HIS A 272 -11.60 4.14 -12.40
CA HIS A 272 -11.19 2.76 -12.09
C HIS A 272 -9.72 2.76 -11.66
N ARG A 273 -9.33 1.73 -10.94
CA ARG A 273 -7.94 1.45 -10.62
C ARG A 273 -7.63 -0.01 -10.95
N THR A 274 -6.38 -0.30 -11.20
CA THR A 274 -5.91 -1.67 -11.31
C THR A 274 -5.36 -2.13 -9.97
N VAL A 275 -5.81 -3.27 -9.52
CA VAL A 275 -5.24 -3.97 -8.37
C VAL A 275 -4.15 -4.90 -8.87
N HIS A 276 -3.03 -4.90 -8.18
CA HIS A 276 -1.86 -5.69 -8.54
C HIS A 276 -1.43 -6.59 -7.38
N ILE A 277 -0.84 -7.72 -7.71
CA ILE A 277 -0.02 -8.50 -6.79
C ILE A 277 1.41 -8.05 -6.99
N ALA A 278 2.08 -7.71 -5.90
CA ALA A 278 3.49 -7.37 -5.85
C ALA A 278 4.27 -8.46 -5.10
N LEU A 279 5.39 -8.90 -5.66
CA LEU A 279 6.25 -9.97 -5.14
C LEU A 279 7.73 -9.57 -5.27
N PRO A 280 8.62 -10.04 -4.41
CA PRO A 280 10.05 -10.00 -4.67
C PRO A 280 10.39 -10.76 -5.98
N ALA A 281 11.50 -10.41 -6.63
CA ALA A 281 11.96 -11.10 -7.85
C ALA A 281 12.15 -12.61 -7.66
N ALA A 282 12.50 -13.05 -6.44
CA ALA A 282 12.58 -14.46 -6.06
C ALA A 282 11.63 -14.72 -4.88
N PRO A 283 10.33 -14.98 -5.14
CA PRO A 283 9.34 -15.16 -4.11
C PRO A 283 9.50 -16.52 -3.41
N VAL A 284 9.20 -16.58 -2.11
CA VAL A 284 9.12 -17.84 -1.38
C VAL A 284 7.94 -18.69 -1.91
N PRO A 285 8.02 -20.06 -1.83
CA PRO A 285 6.95 -20.92 -2.36
C PRO A 285 5.56 -20.64 -1.79
N ALA A 286 5.47 -20.25 -0.51
CA ALA A 286 4.21 -19.87 0.13
C ALA A 286 3.58 -18.60 -0.50
N ALA A 287 4.39 -17.59 -0.85
CA ALA A 287 3.93 -16.40 -1.53
C ALA A 287 3.44 -16.71 -2.96
N SER A 288 4.15 -17.57 -3.69
CA SER A 288 3.71 -18.02 -5.01
C SER A 288 2.37 -18.77 -4.94
N LYS A 289 2.17 -19.63 -3.94
CA LYS A 289 0.88 -20.30 -3.73
C LYS A 289 -0.24 -19.32 -3.41
N LEU A 290 0.03 -18.33 -2.56
CA LEU A 290 -0.98 -17.30 -2.24
C LEU A 290 -1.31 -16.43 -3.47
N ARG A 291 -0.33 -16.09 -4.32
CA ARG A 291 -0.57 -15.40 -5.58
C ARG A 291 -1.61 -16.14 -6.44
N ASP A 292 -1.45 -17.45 -6.61
CA ASP A 292 -2.36 -18.25 -7.44
C ASP A 292 -3.79 -18.23 -6.85
N LEU A 293 -3.90 -18.35 -5.52
CA LEU A 293 -5.19 -18.26 -4.82
C LEU A 293 -5.82 -16.85 -4.85
N LEU A 294 -5.01 -15.81 -4.98
CA LEU A 294 -5.51 -14.45 -5.19
C LEU A 294 -6.11 -14.30 -6.58
N HIS A 295 -5.54 -14.90 -7.63
CA HIS A 295 -6.17 -14.94 -8.95
C HIS A 295 -7.51 -15.67 -8.90
N ASP A 296 -7.57 -16.85 -8.29
CA ASP A 296 -8.82 -17.59 -8.10
C ASP A 296 -9.88 -16.78 -7.31
N ALA A 297 -9.45 -16.00 -6.32
CA ALA A 297 -10.34 -15.15 -5.55
C ALA A 297 -10.82 -13.94 -6.36
N ALA A 298 -9.98 -13.34 -7.18
CA ALA A 298 -10.30 -12.22 -8.05
C ALA A 298 -11.37 -12.62 -9.08
N ASP A 299 -11.23 -13.78 -9.71
CA ASP A 299 -12.22 -14.31 -10.68
C ASP A 299 -13.62 -14.49 -10.07
N ARG A 300 -13.69 -14.79 -8.77
CA ARG A 300 -14.95 -14.89 -8.04
C ARG A 300 -15.53 -13.56 -7.55
N THR A 301 -14.67 -12.54 -7.43
CA THR A 301 -15.03 -11.24 -6.86
C THR A 301 -15.54 -10.27 -7.93
N VAL A 302 -15.07 -10.42 -9.17
CA VAL A 302 -15.60 -9.65 -10.29
C VAL A 302 -16.99 -10.20 -10.62
N PRO A 303 -18.08 -9.44 -10.44
CA PRO A 303 -19.38 -9.89 -10.95
C PRO A 303 -19.21 -10.02 -12.46
N THR A 304 -19.33 -11.26 -12.98
CA THR A 304 -19.54 -11.46 -14.40
C THR A 304 -20.73 -10.60 -14.80
N GLY A 305 -20.45 -9.52 -15.52
CA GLY A 305 -21.48 -8.64 -16.05
C GLY A 305 -22.43 -9.47 -16.91
N ASN A 306 -23.52 -9.87 -16.34
CA ASN A 306 -24.81 -10.16 -16.96
C ASN A 306 -25.65 -11.08 -16.05
N GLN A 307 -26.36 -10.49 -15.10
CA GLN A 307 -27.68 -11.03 -14.76
C GLN A 307 -28.62 -9.84 -14.60
N ALA A 308 -29.51 -9.78 -15.57
CA ALA A 308 -30.57 -8.81 -15.82
C ALA A 308 -31.49 -8.56 -14.63
#